data_cde0d5ec3c194edbcca374eff9c52208
#
_entry.id   cde0d5ec3c194edbcca374eff9c52208
#
_cell.length_a   1.000
_cell.length_b   1.000
_cell.length_c   1.000
_cell.angle_alpha   90.00
_cell.angle_beta   90.00
_cell.angle_gamma   90.00
#
_symmetry.space_group_name_H-M   'P 1'
#
loop_
_entity.id
_entity.type
_entity.pdbx_description
1 polymer ?
#
loop_
_entity_poly.entity_id
_entity_poly.type
_entity_poly.pdbx_seq_one_letter_code
_entity_poly.pdbx_strand_id
1 'polypeptide(L)'
;MASLSKKSLKVSLTAIFTALTTVATISFSVYVPATKGYFNLGEVMVYTTAILFGPFIGAVAGGIGSMLADVILGYYIYAPGTLVIKGVEGLIVGLLAQRLKLKGWGLKMVSITLPAIISLILGIVGSTVYTGTTEAYIGSFVILKGELSTIIWAILACIVFLAMAIFSLKIEPNLTICVISILIGGGEMVLGYYLYESLILGYYALAEVPVNIGQMVIGLIVALPLIKTLNRVGILKPLSEKRHAKLESSR
;
A
#
# COMPACT_ATOMS: atom_id res chain seq x y z
N MET A 1 -8.13 -24.47 28.34
CA MET A 1 -7.50 -24.03 27.08
C MET A 1 -6.10 -23.48 27.40
N ALA A 2 -5.04 -24.08 26.88
CA ALA A 2 -3.66 -23.59 27.11
C ALA A 2 -3.49 -22.20 26.53
N SER A 3 -3.05 -21.23 27.32
CA SER A 3 -2.78 -19.86 26.84
C SER A 3 -1.55 -19.95 25.92
N LEU A 4 -1.73 -19.65 24.65
CA LEU A 4 -0.64 -19.53 23.69
C LEU A 4 0.39 -18.52 24.21
N SER A 5 1.68 -18.87 24.16
CA SER A 5 2.71 -17.93 24.54
C SER A 5 2.67 -16.70 23.59
N LYS A 6 3.09 -15.51 24.07
CA LYS A 6 3.14 -14.31 23.23
C LYS A 6 4.00 -14.50 21.98
N LYS A 7 5.03 -15.34 22.04
CA LYS A 7 5.90 -15.68 20.90
C LYS A 7 5.13 -16.55 19.89
N SER A 8 4.44 -17.59 20.35
CA SER A 8 3.65 -18.48 19.51
C SER A 8 2.54 -17.71 18.77
N LEU A 9 1.82 -16.81 19.46
CA LEU A 9 0.80 -15.98 18.83
C LEU A 9 1.39 -15.08 17.73
N LYS A 10 2.54 -14.44 17.97
CA LYS A 10 3.20 -13.62 16.94
C LYS A 10 3.58 -14.45 15.71
N VAL A 11 4.18 -15.62 15.90
CA VAL A 11 4.56 -16.51 14.79
C VAL A 11 3.34 -16.92 13.99
N SER A 12 2.27 -17.37 14.67
CA SER A 12 1.02 -17.76 14.00
C SER A 12 0.40 -16.61 13.21
N LEU A 13 0.31 -15.41 13.79
CA LEU A 13 -0.21 -14.22 13.08
C LEU A 13 0.67 -13.87 11.88
N THR A 14 2.00 -13.90 12.03
CA THR A 14 2.90 -13.63 10.92
C THR A 14 2.68 -14.63 9.78
N ALA A 15 2.62 -15.93 10.07
CA ALA A 15 2.38 -16.95 9.06
C ALA A 15 1.03 -16.78 8.34
N ILE A 16 -0.05 -16.57 9.12
CA ILE A 16 -1.40 -16.39 8.56
C ILE A 16 -1.45 -15.15 7.65
N PHE A 17 -0.92 -14.01 8.11
CA PHE A 17 -0.98 -12.78 7.33
C PHE A 17 0.00 -12.77 6.17
N THR A 18 1.12 -13.49 6.24
CA THR A 18 1.97 -13.77 5.06
C THR A 18 1.18 -14.52 3.99
N ALA A 19 0.51 -15.62 4.37
CA ALA A 19 -0.33 -16.38 3.44
C ALA A 19 -1.48 -15.54 2.85
N LEU A 20 -2.17 -14.74 3.68
CA LEU A 20 -3.23 -13.85 3.21
C LEU A 20 -2.72 -12.77 2.26
N THR A 21 -1.53 -12.21 2.49
CA THR A 21 -0.89 -11.25 1.57
C THR A 21 -0.57 -11.93 0.23
N THR A 22 0.01 -13.14 0.27
CA THR A 22 0.28 -13.93 -0.95
C THR A 22 -1.00 -14.17 -1.74
N VAL A 23 -2.05 -14.67 -1.08
CA VAL A 23 -3.34 -14.96 -1.72
C VAL A 23 -3.97 -13.68 -2.30
N ALA A 24 -4.00 -12.58 -1.55
CA ALA A 24 -4.56 -11.31 -2.03
C ALA A 24 -3.82 -10.78 -3.26
N THR A 25 -2.49 -10.91 -3.29
CA THR A 25 -1.65 -10.52 -4.43
C THR A 25 -1.95 -11.38 -5.67
N ILE A 26 -2.09 -12.69 -5.51
CA ILE A 26 -2.33 -13.62 -6.62
C ILE A 26 -3.77 -13.54 -7.12
N SER A 27 -4.75 -13.35 -6.22
CA SER A 27 -6.18 -13.43 -6.54
C SER A 27 -6.63 -12.38 -7.55
N PHE A 28 -5.94 -11.25 -7.64
CA PHE A 28 -6.21 -10.22 -8.62
C PHE A 28 -4.89 -9.64 -9.12
N SER A 29 -4.53 -9.96 -10.35
CA SER A 29 -3.35 -9.45 -11.02
C SER A 29 -3.69 -9.02 -12.44
N VAL A 30 -3.28 -7.80 -12.81
CA VAL A 30 -3.45 -7.25 -14.16
C VAL A 30 -2.06 -6.96 -14.72
N TYR A 31 -1.70 -7.65 -15.79
CA TYR A 31 -0.40 -7.52 -16.43
C TYR A 31 -0.18 -6.11 -17.00
N VAL A 32 1.01 -5.54 -16.80
CA VAL A 32 1.44 -4.24 -17.33
C VAL A 32 2.47 -4.48 -18.44
N PRO A 33 2.08 -4.38 -19.72
CA PRO A 33 2.96 -4.73 -20.85
C PRO A 33 4.26 -3.92 -20.93
N ALA A 34 4.20 -2.64 -20.55
CA ALA A 34 5.32 -1.70 -20.64
C ALA A 34 6.52 -2.12 -19.78
N THR A 35 6.26 -2.72 -18.63
CA THR A 35 7.27 -3.06 -17.61
C THR A 35 7.40 -4.56 -17.41
N LYS A 36 6.49 -5.35 -17.99
CA LYS A 36 6.33 -6.77 -17.71
C LYS A 36 6.07 -7.07 -16.22
N GLY A 37 5.61 -6.07 -15.47
CA GLY A 37 5.12 -6.16 -14.11
C GLY A 37 3.61 -6.43 -14.08
N TYR A 38 3.00 -6.20 -12.92
CA TYR A 38 1.55 -6.39 -12.77
C TYR A 38 0.98 -5.53 -11.64
N PHE A 39 -0.23 -5.01 -11.87
CA PHE A 39 -1.07 -4.42 -10.82
C PHE A 39 -1.71 -5.52 -9.98
N ASN A 40 -1.80 -5.35 -8.66
CA ASN A 40 -2.40 -6.34 -7.75
C ASN A 40 -3.10 -5.67 -6.55
N LEU A 41 -3.83 -6.47 -5.74
CA LEU A 41 -4.51 -6.02 -4.53
C LEU A 41 -3.81 -6.40 -3.22
N GLY A 42 -2.57 -6.84 -3.27
CA GLY A 42 -1.77 -7.21 -2.10
C GLY A 42 -1.63 -6.10 -1.06
N GLU A 43 -1.64 -4.82 -1.50
CA GLU A 43 -1.55 -3.63 -0.65
C GLU A 43 -2.61 -3.61 0.45
N VAL A 44 -3.81 -4.11 0.16
CA VAL A 44 -4.90 -4.22 1.16
C VAL A 44 -4.44 -5.00 2.38
N MET A 45 -3.73 -6.12 2.15
CA MET A 45 -3.27 -6.98 3.24
C MET A 45 -1.99 -6.45 3.88
N VAL A 46 -1.07 -5.85 3.13
CA VAL A 46 0.13 -5.20 3.67
C VAL A 46 -0.28 -4.11 4.66
N TYR A 47 -1.14 -3.18 4.25
CA TYR A 47 -1.60 -2.08 5.11
C TYR A 47 -2.43 -2.57 6.29
N THR A 48 -3.38 -3.48 6.07
CA THR A 48 -4.19 -4.05 7.15
C THR A 48 -3.31 -4.72 8.19
N THR A 49 -2.36 -5.55 7.76
CA THR A 49 -1.46 -6.27 8.65
C THR A 49 -0.57 -5.33 9.43
N ALA A 50 0.05 -4.36 8.75
CA ALA A 50 0.97 -3.40 9.36
C ALA A 50 0.27 -2.54 10.43
N ILE A 51 -0.93 -2.03 10.15
CA ILE A 51 -1.69 -1.18 11.07
C ILE A 51 -2.19 -1.98 12.27
N LEU A 52 -2.74 -3.17 12.06
CA LEU A 52 -3.33 -3.98 13.12
C LEU A 52 -2.28 -4.64 14.02
N PHE A 53 -1.22 -5.19 13.45
CA PHE A 53 -0.25 -6.02 14.19
C PHE A 53 1.11 -5.35 14.37
N GLY A 54 1.34 -4.23 13.71
CA GLY A 54 2.53 -3.40 13.87
C GLY A 54 3.66 -3.73 12.90
N PRO A 55 4.80 -3.02 13.05
CA PRO A 55 5.82 -2.94 12.03
C PRO A 55 6.49 -4.27 11.70
N PHE A 56 6.76 -5.10 12.70
CA PHE A 56 7.45 -6.37 12.48
C PHE A 56 6.60 -7.36 11.67
N ILE A 57 5.33 -7.54 12.06
CA ILE A 57 4.43 -8.47 11.35
C ILE A 57 4.09 -7.91 9.98
N GLY A 58 3.88 -6.57 9.88
CA GLY A 58 3.66 -5.89 8.60
C GLY A 58 4.83 -6.07 7.63
N ALA A 59 6.06 -5.90 8.12
CA ALA A 59 7.26 -6.08 7.29
C ALA A 59 7.42 -7.52 6.77
N VAL A 60 7.29 -8.50 7.66
CA VAL A 60 7.47 -9.91 7.30
C VAL A 60 6.34 -10.39 6.39
N ALA A 61 5.09 -10.09 6.75
CA ALA A 61 3.92 -10.50 5.96
C ALA A 61 3.89 -9.78 4.59
N GLY A 62 4.19 -8.48 4.56
CA GLY A 62 4.28 -7.70 3.33
C GLY A 62 5.40 -8.20 2.43
N GLY A 63 6.63 -8.23 2.94
CA GLY A 63 7.80 -8.62 2.16
C GLY A 63 7.76 -10.06 1.68
N ILE A 64 7.64 -11.03 2.59
CA ILE A 64 7.63 -12.46 2.23
C ILE A 64 6.36 -12.83 1.47
N GLY A 65 5.19 -12.30 1.88
CA GLY A 65 3.93 -12.65 1.23
C GLY A 65 3.88 -12.18 -0.22
N SER A 66 4.30 -10.94 -0.51
CA SER A 66 4.35 -10.43 -1.87
C SER A 66 5.45 -11.08 -2.71
N MET A 67 6.63 -11.34 -2.12
CA MET A 67 7.70 -12.08 -2.80
C MET A 67 7.25 -13.49 -3.22
N LEU A 68 6.55 -14.22 -2.35
CA LEU A 68 6.02 -15.54 -2.68
C LEU A 68 5.01 -15.48 -3.81
N ALA A 69 4.17 -14.43 -3.86
CA ALA A 69 3.25 -14.22 -4.98
C ALA A 69 4.01 -14.02 -6.29
N ASP A 70 5.07 -13.21 -6.32
CA ASP A 70 5.91 -13.02 -7.50
C ASP A 70 6.51 -14.33 -7.98
N VAL A 71 7.05 -15.16 -7.06
CA VAL A 71 7.61 -16.47 -7.40
C VAL A 71 6.55 -17.40 -7.99
N ILE A 72 5.35 -17.46 -7.39
CA ILE A 72 4.25 -18.30 -7.86
C ILE A 72 3.73 -17.85 -9.23
N LEU A 73 3.66 -16.55 -9.46
CA LEU A 73 3.21 -15.96 -10.74
C LEU A 73 4.30 -15.94 -11.82
N GLY A 74 5.56 -16.31 -11.49
CA GLY A 74 6.67 -16.36 -12.45
C GLY A 74 7.44 -15.05 -12.61
N TYR A 75 7.20 -14.05 -11.75
CA TYR A 75 7.90 -12.75 -11.76
C TYR A 75 9.23 -12.80 -10.96
N TYR A 76 10.08 -13.77 -11.26
CA TYR A 76 11.30 -14.06 -10.50
C TYR A 76 12.26 -12.87 -10.39
N ILE A 77 12.31 -12.02 -11.42
CA ILE A 77 13.18 -10.85 -11.43
C ILE A 77 12.69 -9.77 -10.45
N TYR A 78 11.40 -9.72 -10.15
CA TYR A 78 10.81 -8.77 -9.20
C TYR A 78 10.91 -9.27 -7.76
N ALA A 79 10.85 -10.57 -7.53
CA ALA A 79 10.74 -11.17 -6.21
C ALA A 79 11.79 -10.67 -5.18
N PRO A 80 13.09 -10.51 -5.49
CA PRO A 80 14.06 -9.97 -4.53
C PRO A 80 13.79 -8.50 -4.17
N GLY A 81 13.45 -7.67 -5.15
CA GLY A 81 13.07 -6.27 -4.94
C GLY A 81 11.80 -6.16 -4.10
N THR A 82 10.78 -6.92 -4.46
CA THR A 82 9.50 -6.99 -3.76
C THR A 82 9.69 -7.38 -2.28
N LEU A 83 10.54 -8.36 -1.97
CA LEU A 83 10.84 -8.72 -0.59
C LEU A 83 11.28 -7.51 0.24
N VAL A 84 12.20 -6.73 -0.29
CA VAL A 84 12.77 -5.57 0.42
C VAL A 84 11.77 -4.43 0.44
N ILE A 85 11.24 -4.04 -0.70
CA ILE A 85 10.37 -2.87 -0.84
C ILE A 85 9.08 -3.07 -0.02
N LYS A 86 8.37 -4.18 -0.19
CA LYS A 86 7.14 -4.49 0.56
C LYS A 86 7.41 -4.73 2.05
N GLY A 87 8.60 -5.22 2.39
CA GLY A 87 9.04 -5.33 3.77
C GLY A 87 9.24 -3.96 4.42
N VAL A 88 9.90 -3.04 3.74
CA VAL A 88 10.11 -1.65 4.21
C VAL A 88 8.80 -0.89 4.26
N GLU A 89 7.94 -1.02 3.26
CA GLU A 89 6.60 -0.45 3.24
C GLU A 89 5.78 -0.87 4.48
N GLY A 90 5.65 -2.17 4.72
CA GLY A 90 4.94 -2.70 5.89
C GLY A 90 5.56 -2.27 7.22
N LEU A 91 6.90 -2.15 7.29
CA LEU A 91 7.61 -1.61 8.44
C LEU A 91 7.22 -0.16 8.70
N ILE A 92 7.31 0.70 7.68
CA ILE A 92 7.03 2.15 7.78
C ILE A 92 5.58 2.38 8.16
N VAL A 93 4.63 1.75 7.44
CA VAL A 93 3.20 1.87 7.75
C VAL A 93 2.91 1.47 9.20
N GLY A 94 3.43 0.34 9.65
CA GLY A 94 3.23 -0.14 11.01
C GLY A 94 3.90 0.73 12.07
N LEU A 95 5.08 1.28 11.81
CA LEU A 95 5.77 2.21 12.72
C LEU A 95 5.02 3.52 12.86
N LEU A 96 4.64 4.13 11.74
CA LEU A 96 3.95 5.41 11.73
C LEU A 96 2.56 5.29 12.35
N ALA A 97 1.77 4.30 11.99
CA ALA A 97 0.45 4.06 12.56
C ALA A 97 0.48 3.89 14.10
N GLN A 98 1.61 3.43 14.63
CA GLN A 98 1.76 3.22 16.08
C GLN A 98 2.41 4.38 16.83
N ARG A 99 3.28 5.16 16.20
CA ARG A 99 4.12 6.15 16.85
C ARG A 99 3.84 7.58 16.45
N LEU A 100 3.20 7.81 15.29
CA LEU A 100 2.92 9.15 14.81
C LEU A 100 1.88 9.83 15.69
N LYS A 101 2.24 11.00 16.26
CA LYS A 101 1.39 11.78 17.16
C LYS A 101 1.16 13.18 16.58
N LEU A 102 0.58 13.24 15.39
CA LEU A 102 0.18 14.52 14.79
C LEU A 102 -1.20 14.92 15.32
N LYS A 103 -1.35 16.22 15.65
CA LYS A 103 -2.60 16.80 16.12
C LYS A 103 -2.80 18.19 15.52
N GLY A 104 -4.04 18.66 15.55
CA GLY A 104 -4.38 20.04 15.18
C GLY A 104 -3.94 20.40 13.77
N TRP A 105 -3.23 21.52 13.66
CA TRP A 105 -2.82 22.08 12.37
C TRP A 105 -1.82 21.21 11.59
N GLY A 106 -0.85 20.61 12.30
CA GLY A 106 0.12 19.70 11.69
C GLY A 106 -0.53 18.49 11.01
N LEU A 107 -1.55 17.89 11.64
CA LEU A 107 -2.31 16.80 11.05
C LEU A 107 -3.01 17.25 9.76
N LYS A 108 -3.67 18.42 9.77
CA LYS A 108 -4.36 18.97 8.59
C LYS A 108 -3.39 19.28 7.44
N MET A 109 -2.25 19.88 7.74
CA MET A 109 -1.24 20.20 6.73
C MET A 109 -0.73 18.94 6.02
N VAL A 110 -0.33 17.93 6.78
CA VAL A 110 0.15 16.66 6.19
C VAL A 110 -0.95 15.96 5.41
N SER A 111 -2.20 16.03 5.87
CA SER A 111 -3.37 15.46 5.19
C SER A 111 -3.69 16.11 3.83
N ILE A 112 -3.15 17.29 3.56
CA ILE A 112 -3.29 17.98 2.26
C ILE A 112 -2.03 17.86 1.43
N THR A 113 -0.85 18.04 2.04
CA THR A 113 0.42 18.07 1.30
C THR A 113 0.80 16.72 0.71
N LEU A 114 0.62 15.61 1.44
CA LEU A 114 0.93 14.27 0.92
C LEU A 114 0.04 13.91 -0.29
N PRO A 115 -1.30 14.00 -0.23
CA PRO A 115 -2.13 13.81 -1.40
C PRO A 115 -1.75 14.71 -2.58
N ALA A 116 -1.41 15.98 -2.32
CA ALA A 116 -1.01 16.91 -3.37
C ALA A 116 0.27 16.45 -4.09
N ILE A 117 1.29 16.04 -3.34
CA ILE A 117 2.56 15.55 -3.92
C ILE A 117 2.32 14.28 -4.75
N ILE A 118 1.58 13.30 -4.21
CA ILE A 118 1.31 12.03 -4.89
C ILE A 118 0.52 12.26 -6.16
N SER A 119 -0.51 13.11 -6.10
CA SER A 119 -1.35 13.42 -7.27
C SER A 119 -0.60 14.23 -8.32
N LEU A 120 0.30 15.12 -7.91
CA LEU A 120 1.17 15.84 -8.82
C LEU A 120 2.11 14.90 -9.58
N ILE A 121 2.73 13.95 -8.87
CA ILE A 121 3.58 12.91 -9.49
C ILE A 121 2.75 12.07 -10.47
N LEU A 122 1.55 11.63 -10.09
CA LEU A 122 0.64 10.89 -10.95
C LEU A 122 0.32 11.67 -12.25
N GLY A 123 -0.03 12.95 -12.12
CA GLY A 123 -0.36 13.82 -13.26
C GLY A 123 0.83 14.01 -14.19
N ILE A 124 2.01 14.35 -13.65
CA ILE A 124 3.21 14.60 -14.45
C ILE A 124 3.67 13.30 -15.14
N VAL A 125 3.88 12.23 -14.40
CA VAL A 125 4.41 10.98 -14.96
C VAL A 125 3.39 10.35 -15.90
N GLY A 126 2.12 10.32 -15.53
CA GLY A 126 1.07 9.79 -16.38
C GLY A 126 0.97 10.53 -17.72
N SER A 127 1.03 11.88 -17.69
CA SER A 127 0.99 12.70 -18.91
C SER A 127 2.25 12.61 -19.77
N THR A 128 3.40 12.17 -19.20
CA THR A 128 4.64 12.01 -19.99
C THR A 128 4.79 10.61 -20.58
N VAL A 129 4.28 9.58 -19.90
CA VAL A 129 4.49 8.18 -20.29
C VAL A 129 3.29 7.60 -21.03
N TYR A 130 2.06 7.99 -20.67
CA TYR A 130 0.83 7.39 -21.17
C TYR A 130 -0.03 8.33 -22.01
N THR A 131 0.59 9.25 -22.75
CA THR A 131 -0.11 10.06 -23.75
C THR A 131 -0.03 9.44 -25.13
N GLY A 132 -1.08 9.61 -25.95
CA GLY A 132 -1.20 9.03 -27.28
C GLY A 132 -2.09 7.81 -27.33
N THR A 133 -1.90 6.95 -28.34
CA THR A 133 -2.71 5.74 -28.52
C THR A 133 -2.35 4.71 -27.44
N THR A 134 -3.34 4.38 -26.61
CA THR A 134 -3.18 3.41 -25.52
C THR A 134 -4.16 2.26 -25.72
N GLU A 135 -3.69 1.05 -25.51
CA GLU A 135 -4.50 -0.16 -25.59
C GLU A 135 -4.51 -0.83 -24.20
N ALA A 136 -5.69 -1.12 -23.67
CA ALA A 136 -5.82 -1.88 -22.44
C ALA A 136 -6.17 -3.35 -22.78
N TYR A 137 -5.49 -4.27 -22.13
CA TYR A 137 -5.62 -5.72 -22.37
C TYR A 137 -6.18 -6.44 -21.14
N ILE A 138 -7.05 -7.44 -21.35
CA ILE A 138 -7.29 -8.52 -20.38
C ILE A 138 -6.85 -9.84 -21.04
N GLY A 139 -5.77 -10.43 -20.52
CA GLY A 139 -5.10 -11.54 -21.19
C GLY A 139 -4.57 -11.11 -22.56
N SER A 140 -4.98 -11.81 -23.63
CA SER A 140 -4.64 -11.50 -25.03
C SER A 140 -5.67 -10.61 -25.75
N PHE A 141 -6.75 -10.21 -25.09
CA PHE A 141 -7.81 -9.42 -25.70
C PHE A 141 -7.64 -7.92 -25.42
N VAL A 142 -7.66 -7.08 -26.46
CA VAL A 142 -7.74 -5.63 -26.34
C VAL A 142 -9.17 -5.27 -25.92
N ILE A 143 -9.32 -4.66 -24.73
CA ILE A 143 -10.63 -4.27 -24.21
C ILE A 143 -10.92 -2.81 -24.53
N LEU A 144 -9.90 -1.99 -24.50
CA LEU A 144 -10.01 -0.56 -24.73
C LEU A 144 -8.86 -0.12 -25.63
N LYS A 145 -9.20 0.60 -26.71
CA LYS A 145 -8.25 1.33 -27.54
C LYS A 145 -8.70 2.78 -27.59
N GLY A 146 -7.84 3.70 -27.18
CA GLY A 146 -8.18 5.11 -27.14
C GLY A 146 -6.95 5.99 -27.12
N GLU A 147 -7.15 7.28 -27.34
CA GLU A 147 -6.11 8.28 -27.14
C GLU A 147 -6.24 8.87 -25.74
N LEU A 148 -5.21 8.68 -24.92
CA LEU A 148 -5.11 9.36 -23.63
C LEU A 148 -4.44 10.70 -23.81
N SER A 149 -5.22 11.76 -23.60
CA SER A 149 -4.70 13.14 -23.61
C SER A 149 -4.11 13.52 -22.25
N THR A 150 -3.20 14.49 -22.23
CA THR A 150 -2.67 15.11 -21.01
C THR A 150 -3.79 15.60 -20.07
N ILE A 151 -4.93 16.04 -20.63
CA ILE A 151 -6.08 16.51 -19.87
C ILE A 151 -6.69 15.39 -19.01
N ILE A 152 -6.75 14.17 -19.52
CA ILE A 152 -7.27 13.01 -18.76
C ILE A 152 -6.42 12.76 -17.53
N TRP A 153 -5.09 12.84 -17.64
CA TRP A 153 -4.17 12.68 -16.52
C TRP A 153 -4.30 13.81 -15.50
N ALA A 154 -4.50 15.06 -15.96
CA ALA A 154 -4.76 16.18 -15.07
C ALA A 154 -6.08 16.01 -14.29
N ILE A 155 -7.15 15.58 -14.97
CA ILE A 155 -8.44 15.28 -14.32
C ILE A 155 -8.29 14.14 -13.32
N LEU A 156 -7.61 13.05 -13.68
CA LEU A 156 -7.37 11.91 -12.80
C LEU A 156 -6.56 12.32 -11.56
N ALA A 157 -5.50 13.11 -11.73
CA ALA A 157 -4.72 13.66 -10.63
C ALA A 157 -5.59 14.53 -9.69
N CYS A 158 -6.46 15.38 -10.22
CA CYS A 158 -7.40 16.17 -9.42
C CYS A 158 -8.39 15.28 -8.66
N ILE A 159 -8.95 14.25 -9.29
CA ILE A 159 -9.87 13.31 -8.64
C ILE A 159 -9.16 12.57 -7.50
N VAL A 160 -7.97 12.05 -7.74
CA VAL A 160 -7.16 11.33 -6.73
C VAL A 160 -6.82 12.28 -5.57
N PHE A 161 -6.37 13.50 -5.86
CA PHE A 161 -6.10 14.51 -4.83
C PHE A 161 -7.33 14.78 -3.95
N LEU A 162 -8.46 15.10 -4.59
CA LEU A 162 -9.70 15.42 -3.86
C LEU A 162 -10.18 14.23 -3.04
N ALA A 163 -10.17 13.03 -3.61
CA ALA A 163 -10.58 11.82 -2.91
C ALA A 163 -9.72 11.59 -1.66
N MET A 164 -8.39 11.62 -1.79
CA MET A 164 -7.47 11.39 -0.68
C MET A 164 -7.52 12.50 0.37
N ALA A 165 -7.57 13.77 -0.04
CA ALA A 165 -7.64 14.92 0.86
C ALA A 165 -8.97 14.96 1.62
N ILE A 166 -10.12 14.83 0.93
CA ILE A 166 -11.45 14.80 1.55
C ILE A 166 -11.55 13.63 2.52
N PHE A 167 -11.08 12.46 2.10
CA PHE A 167 -11.09 11.26 2.93
C PHE A 167 -10.26 11.47 4.21
N SER A 168 -9.04 11.99 4.06
CA SER A 168 -8.13 12.26 5.19
C SER A 168 -8.66 13.34 6.15
N LEU A 169 -9.37 14.35 5.67
CA LEU A 169 -9.89 15.45 6.49
C LEU A 169 -11.23 15.16 7.18
N LYS A 170 -12.06 14.26 6.60
CA LYS A 170 -13.40 13.97 7.11
C LYS A 170 -13.48 12.78 8.07
N ILE A 171 -12.45 11.97 8.16
CA ILE A 171 -12.42 10.80 9.04
C ILE A 171 -11.87 11.14 10.43
N GLU A 172 -12.08 10.23 11.37
CA GLU A 172 -11.59 10.35 12.75
C GLU A 172 -10.05 10.50 12.78
N PRO A 173 -9.49 11.31 13.72
CA PRO A 173 -8.04 11.59 13.77
C PRO A 173 -7.15 10.33 13.80
N ASN A 174 -7.58 9.27 14.45
CA ASN A 174 -6.84 8.00 14.50
C ASN A 174 -6.77 7.32 13.12
N LEU A 175 -7.85 7.37 12.36
CA LEU A 175 -7.88 6.85 10.99
C LEU A 175 -7.10 7.76 10.03
N THR A 176 -7.10 9.09 10.28
CA THR A 176 -6.26 10.03 9.53
C THR A 176 -4.78 9.69 9.68
N ILE A 177 -4.33 9.30 10.89
CA ILE A 177 -2.97 8.80 11.10
C ILE A 177 -2.70 7.53 10.29
N CYS A 178 -3.67 6.62 10.20
CA CYS A 178 -3.53 5.44 9.35
C CYS A 178 -3.38 5.82 7.87
N VAL A 179 -4.21 6.78 7.38
CA VAL A 179 -4.09 7.30 6.01
C VAL A 179 -2.69 7.86 5.75
N ILE A 180 -2.21 8.76 6.61
CA ILE A 180 -0.88 9.35 6.49
C ILE A 180 0.21 8.28 6.48
N SER A 181 0.09 7.26 7.35
CA SER A 181 1.04 6.15 7.43
C SER A 181 1.08 5.36 6.12
N ILE A 182 -0.08 5.08 5.53
CA ILE A 182 -0.21 4.41 4.24
C ILE A 182 0.39 5.26 3.12
N LEU A 183 0.07 6.57 3.08
CA LEU A 183 0.59 7.44 2.03
C LEU A 183 2.12 7.58 2.07
N ILE A 184 2.72 7.58 3.25
CA ILE A 184 4.19 7.62 3.39
C ILE A 184 4.80 6.27 3.03
N GLY A 185 4.26 5.15 3.54
CA GLY A 185 4.78 3.82 3.22
C GLY A 185 4.54 3.45 1.76
N GLY A 186 3.34 3.71 1.22
CA GLY A 186 3.05 3.49 -0.20
C GLY A 186 3.85 4.42 -1.12
N GLY A 187 4.14 5.66 -0.68
CA GLY A 187 5.07 6.56 -1.40
C GLY A 187 6.50 6.00 -1.43
N GLU A 188 6.97 5.39 -0.34
CA GLU A 188 8.24 4.65 -0.32
C GLU A 188 8.20 3.46 -1.28
N MET A 189 7.11 2.71 -1.31
CA MET A 189 6.93 1.60 -2.24
C MET A 189 6.99 2.06 -3.69
N VAL A 190 6.29 3.13 -4.05
CA VAL A 190 6.34 3.71 -5.41
C VAL A 190 7.77 4.09 -5.79
N LEU A 191 8.50 4.77 -4.89
CA LEU A 191 9.88 5.15 -5.10
C LEU A 191 10.81 3.93 -5.15
N GLY A 192 10.62 2.97 -4.26
CA GLY A 192 11.42 1.74 -4.18
C GLY A 192 11.35 0.92 -5.46
N TYR A 193 10.14 0.70 -5.99
CA TYR A 193 9.97 0.02 -7.28
C TYR A 193 10.56 0.84 -8.42
N TYR A 194 10.30 2.14 -8.48
CA TYR A 194 10.92 2.99 -9.51
C TYR A 194 12.45 2.86 -9.52
N LEU A 195 13.10 2.89 -8.35
CA LEU A 195 14.55 2.74 -8.24
C LEU A 195 15.01 1.33 -8.64
N TYR A 196 14.33 0.29 -8.16
CA TYR A 196 14.67 -1.09 -8.51
C TYR A 196 14.51 -1.36 -9.99
N GLU A 197 13.41 -0.95 -10.58
CA GLU A 197 13.09 -1.12 -11.99
C GLU A 197 13.98 -0.26 -12.90
N SER A 198 14.41 0.91 -12.43
CA SER A 198 15.37 1.75 -13.18
C SER A 198 16.68 1.03 -13.46
N LEU A 199 17.10 0.12 -12.58
CA LEU A 199 18.29 -0.71 -12.77
C LEU A 199 18.08 -1.82 -13.83
N ILE A 200 16.84 -2.26 -14.04
CA ILE A 200 16.48 -3.39 -14.91
C ILE A 200 15.93 -2.91 -16.25
N LEU A 201 15.08 -1.90 -16.23
CA LEU A 201 14.27 -1.43 -17.37
C LEU A 201 14.69 -0.04 -17.86
N GLY A 202 15.57 0.66 -17.12
CA GLY A 202 15.96 2.03 -17.44
C GLY A 202 14.76 2.98 -17.45
N TYR A 203 14.59 3.76 -18.51
CA TYR A 203 13.52 4.76 -18.65
C TYR A 203 12.11 4.18 -18.53
N TYR A 204 11.91 2.92 -18.93
CA TYR A 204 10.59 2.25 -18.86
C TYR A 204 10.07 2.06 -17.43
N ALA A 205 10.92 2.16 -16.41
CA ALA A 205 10.52 2.14 -15.01
C ALA A 205 9.49 3.24 -14.66
N LEU A 206 9.49 4.36 -15.36
CA LEU A 206 8.51 5.43 -15.18
C LEU A 206 7.07 4.96 -15.45
N ALA A 207 6.89 3.94 -16.30
CA ALA A 207 5.57 3.41 -16.60
C ALA A 207 4.90 2.72 -15.39
N GLU A 208 5.67 2.19 -14.41
CA GLU A 208 5.11 1.60 -13.20
C GLU A 208 4.68 2.64 -12.15
N VAL A 209 5.20 3.86 -12.19
CA VAL A 209 4.87 4.88 -11.17
C VAL A 209 3.36 5.13 -11.07
N PRO A 210 2.61 5.38 -12.14
CA PRO A 210 1.15 5.52 -12.07
C PRO A 210 0.43 4.24 -11.61
N VAL A 211 0.94 3.08 -12.00
CA VAL A 211 0.40 1.77 -11.61
C VAL A 211 0.55 1.55 -10.11
N ASN A 212 1.74 1.79 -9.57
CA ASN A 212 2.05 1.66 -8.15
C ASN A 212 1.30 2.70 -7.29
N ILE A 213 1.11 3.95 -7.79
CA ILE A 213 0.23 4.93 -7.14
C ILE A 213 -1.22 4.41 -7.12
N GLY A 214 -1.69 3.81 -8.20
CA GLY A 214 -3.01 3.17 -8.28
C GLY A 214 -3.16 2.05 -7.24
N GLN A 215 -2.17 1.17 -7.10
CA GLN A 215 -2.16 0.11 -6.08
C GLN A 215 -2.24 0.69 -4.67
N MET A 216 -1.43 1.71 -4.35
CA MET A 216 -1.45 2.40 -3.07
C MET A 216 -2.82 3.00 -2.76
N VAL A 217 -3.43 3.71 -3.72
CA VAL A 217 -4.73 4.37 -3.53
C VAL A 217 -5.85 3.36 -3.33
N ILE A 218 -5.91 2.30 -4.14
CA ILE A 218 -6.91 1.24 -3.99
C ILE A 218 -6.68 0.47 -2.70
N GLY A 219 -5.43 0.16 -2.36
CA GLY A 219 -5.06 -0.44 -1.09
C GLY A 219 -5.54 0.37 0.11
N LEU A 220 -5.36 1.70 0.07
CA LEU A 220 -5.86 2.63 1.08
C LEU A 220 -7.39 2.56 1.20
N ILE A 221 -8.11 2.69 0.07
CA ILE A 221 -9.59 2.73 0.04
C ILE A 221 -10.19 1.45 0.62
N VAL A 222 -9.58 0.29 0.36
CA VAL A 222 -10.10 -1.01 0.80
C VAL A 222 -9.61 -1.37 2.20
N ALA A 223 -8.35 -1.10 2.55
CA ALA A 223 -7.81 -1.46 3.86
C ALA A 223 -8.47 -0.68 5.02
N LEU A 224 -8.80 0.61 4.85
CA LEU A 224 -9.33 1.40 5.96
C LEU A 224 -10.71 0.94 6.46
N PRO A 225 -11.72 0.68 5.62
CA PRO A 225 -12.98 0.08 6.07
C PRO A 225 -12.76 -1.29 6.72
N LEU A 226 -11.87 -2.11 6.19
CA LEU A 226 -11.52 -3.42 6.74
C LEU A 226 -10.93 -3.28 8.15
N ILE A 227 -9.96 -2.38 8.34
CA ILE A 227 -9.35 -2.08 9.63
C ILE A 227 -10.39 -1.59 10.63
N LYS A 228 -11.27 -0.66 10.20
CA LYS A 228 -12.34 -0.12 11.05
C LYS A 228 -13.31 -1.23 11.50
N THR A 229 -13.67 -2.13 10.59
CA THR A 229 -14.57 -3.25 10.89
C THR A 229 -13.92 -4.25 11.85
N LEU A 230 -12.68 -4.65 11.60
CA LEU A 230 -11.94 -5.59 12.45
C LEU A 230 -11.72 -5.03 13.87
N ASN A 231 -11.47 -3.73 14.00
CA ASN A 231 -11.38 -3.07 15.30
C ASN A 231 -12.73 -3.06 16.04
N ARG A 232 -13.86 -2.86 15.34
CA ARG A 232 -15.20 -2.89 15.94
C ARG A 232 -15.61 -4.27 16.44
N VAL A 233 -15.30 -5.32 15.68
CA VAL A 233 -15.62 -6.71 16.07
C VAL A 233 -14.79 -7.17 17.27
N GLY A 234 -13.78 -6.41 17.69
CA GLY A 234 -13.04 -6.67 18.91
C GLY A 234 -12.07 -7.85 18.84
N ILE A 235 -11.82 -8.40 17.67
CA ILE A 235 -10.86 -9.50 17.44
C ILE A 235 -9.47 -9.13 17.98
N LEU A 236 -9.18 -7.83 18.10
CA LEU A 236 -7.88 -7.29 18.51
C LEU A 236 -7.87 -6.65 19.90
N LYS A 237 -9.03 -6.59 20.61
CA LYS A 237 -9.11 -6.03 21.97
C LYS A 237 -8.06 -6.60 22.93
N PRO A 238 -7.78 -7.91 22.96
CA PRO A 238 -6.76 -8.46 23.85
C PRO A 238 -5.35 -7.97 23.59
N LEU A 239 -5.06 -7.51 22.36
CA LEU A 239 -3.74 -7.01 21.97
C LEU A 239 -3.60 -5.50 22.25
N SER A 240 -4.68 -4.72 22.07
CA SER A 240 -4.70 -3.28 22.31
C SER A 240 -4.71 -2.92 23.81
N GLU A 241 -5.50 -3.61 24.65
CA GLU A 241 -5.55 -3.38 26.10
C GLU A 241 -4.22 -3.67 26.79
N LYS A 242 -3.53 -4.76 26.39
CA LYS A 242 -2.18 -5.06 26.88
C LYS A 242 -1.13 -4.04 26.45
N ARG A 243 -1.40 -3.26 25.42
CA ARG A 243 -0.52 -2.21 24.93
C ARG A 243 -0.70 -0.92 25.73
N HIS A 244 -1.93 -0.52 26.06
CA HIS A 244 -2.21 0.65 26.89
C HIS A 244 -1.67 0.45 28.31
N ALA A 245 -1.91 -0.73 28.91
CA ALA A 245 -1.38 -1.06 30.22
C ALA A 245 0.17 -1.01 30.31
N LYS A 246 0.87 -1.38 29.23
CA LYS A 246 2.34 -1.30 29.19
C LYS A 246 2.87 0.12 29.01
N LEU A 247 2.11 1.02 28.38
CA LEU A 247 2.49 2.44 28.21
C LEU A 247 2.21 3.24 29.48
N GLU A 248 1.22 2.84 30.29
CA GLU A 248 0.92 3.43 31.58
C GLU A 248 1.92 2.99 32.67
N SER A 249 2.39 1.74 32.64
CA SER A 249 3.39 1.23 33.56
C SER A 249 4.83 1.71 33.31
N SER A 250 5.09 2.39 32.19
CA SER A 250 6.40 2.94 31.79
C SER A 250 6.50 4.47 31.98
N ARG A 251 5.48 5.06 32.58
CA ARG A 251 5.46 6.45 33.07
C ARG A 251 5.54 6.48 34.59
#